data_e3b5e7a5d9527a2c2c670ca615689b1b
#
_entry.id   e3b5e7a5d9527a2c2c670ca615689b1b
#
_cell.length_a   1.000
_cell.length_b   1.000
_cell.length_c   1.000
_cell.angle_alpha   90.00
_cell.angle_beta   90.00
_cell.angle_gamma   90.00
#
_symmetry.space_group_name_H-M   'P 1'
#
loop_
_entity.id
_entity.type
_entity.pdbx_description
1 polymer ?
#
loop_
_entity_poly.entity_id
_entity_poly.type
_entity_poly.pdbx_seq_one_letter_code
_entity_poly.pdbx_strand_id
1 'polypeptide(L)'
;VPAHIQADIAIDAINAGKHVMLEKPIATTLEDAYRIKEAADKSNKVIMVGYVERYNPSLRRVKKLITDNYLGELFRVSIKRGSRFSMRVPWAWETGMFVHMLGHNIDILRWLLNDEVERVYVESDSFMHKVKGEDDNICVLIRFKKGAIAVSEDCWTLPGNFPTEELDMRMDLVGTEGS
;
A
#
# COMPACT_ATOMS: atom_id res chain seq x y z
N VAL A 1 6.46 -16.45 -4.10
CA VAL A 1 6.82 -16.35 -5.53
C VAL A 1 7.45 -14.98 -5.74
N PRO A 2 8.61 -14.87 -6.44
CA PRO A 2 9.18 -13.57 -6.79
C PRO A 2 8.20 -12.70 -7.60
N ALA A 3 8.21 -11.39 -7.34
CA ALA A 3 7.19 -10.49 -7.89
C ALA A 3 7.21 -10.43 -9.44
N HIS A 4 8.39 -10.56 -10.05
CA HIS A 4 8.58 -10.48 -11.50
C HIS A 4 8.00 -11.67 -12.30
N ILE A 5 7.76 -12.83 -11.65
CA ILE A 5 7.13 -14.00 -12.30
C ILE A 5 5.71 -14.25 -11.82
N GLN A 6 5.22 -13.45 -10.86
CA GLN A 6 3.91 -13.64 -10.23
C GLN A 6 2.78 -13.54 -11.24
N ALA A 7 2.89 -12.62 -12.21
CA ALA A 7 1.84 -12.39 -13.18
C ALA A 7 1.55 -13.63 -14.04
N ASP A 8 2.58 -14.24 -14.61
CA ASP A 8 2.43 -15.41 -15.45
C ASP A 8 1.83 -16.61 -14.69
N ILE A 9 2.35 -16.86 -13.47
CA ILE A 9 1.82 -17.93 -12.62
C ILE A 9 0.36 -17.67 -12.24
N ALA A 10 0.00 -16.42 -11.95
CA ALA A 10 -1.37 -16.05 -11.64
C ALA A 10 -2.31 -16.30 -12.82
N ILE A 11 -1.92 -15.87 -14.02
CA ILE A 11 -2.69 -16.03 -15.26
C ILE A 11 -2.88 -17.51 -15.59
N ASP A 12 -1.82 -18.31 -15.46
CA ASP A 12 -1.90 -19.75 -15.68
C ASP A 12 -2.87 -20.42 -14.71
N ALA A 13 -2.83 -20.06 -13.42
CA ALA A 13 -3.75 -20.60 -12.43
C ALA A 13 -5.21 -20.16 -12.69
N ILE A 14 -5.44 -18.90 -13.07
CA ILE A 14 -6.76 -18.39 -13.44
C ILE A 14 -7.30 -19.16 -14.67
N ASN A 15 -6.50 -19.33 -15.71
CA ASN A 15 -6.86 -20.05 -16.92
C ASN A 15 -7.12 -21.54 -16.66
N ALA A 16 -6.41 -22.12 -15.67
CA ALA A 16 -6.69 -23.47 -15.18
C ALA A 16 -7.94 -23.54 -14.27
N GLY A 17 -8.72 -22.47 -14.16
CA GLY A 17 -9.98 -22.43 -13.42
C GLY A 17 -9.83 -22.44 -11.89
N LYS A 18 -8.72 -21.95 -11.35
CA LYS A 18 -8.47 -21.88 -9.90
C LYS A 18 -8.88 -20.53 -9.34
N HIS A 19 -9.29 -20.53 -8.05
CA HIS A 19 -9.29 -19.32 -7.25
C HIS A 19 -7.85 -19.00 -6.87
N VAL A 20 -7.47 -17.71 -6.91
CA VAL A 20 -6.07 -17.31 -6.73
C VAL A 20 -5.95 -16.25 -5.65
N MET A 21 -5.05 -16.49 -4.69
CA MET A 21 -4.58 -15.46 -3.76
C MET A 21 -3.16 -15.06 -4.15
N LEU A 22 -2.98 -13.78 -4.46
CA LEU A 22 -1.72 -13.18 -4.86
C LEU A 22 -1.08 -12.43 -3.70
N GLU A 23 0.23 -12.49 -3.58
CA GLU A 23 0.96 -11.55 -2.75
C GLU A 23 0.97 -10.15 -3.36
N LYS A 24 1.09 -9.15 -2.49
CA LYS A 24 1.32 -7.77 -2.92
C LYS A 24 2.82 -7.59 -3.31
N PRO A 25 3.14 -6.74 -4.25
CA PRO A 25 2.22 -6.04 -5.16
C PRO A 25 1.54 -7.02 -6.13
N ILE A 26 0.40 -6.64 -6.67
CA ILE A 26 -0.28 -7.48 -7.69
C ILE A 26 0.65 -7.80 -8.87
N ALA A 27 1.48 -6.84 -9.26
CA ALA A 27 2.52 -6.95 -10.28
C ALA A 27 3.57 -5.84 -10.08
N THR A 28 4.70 -5.96 -10.74
CA THR A 28 5.77 -4.95 -10.75
C THR A 28 5.62 -3.93 -11.88
N THR A 29 4.79 -4.22 -12.87
CA THR A 29 4.48 -3.34 -13.99
C THR A 29 2.98 -3.14 -14.15
N LEU A 30 2.57 -2.02 -14.74
CA LEU A 30 1.17 -1.79 -15.07
C LEU A 30 0.67 -2.77 -16.13
N GLU A 31 1.51 -3.14 -17.09
CA GLU A 31 1.19 -4.11 -18.13
C GLU A 31 0.78 -5.45 -17.51
N ASP A 32 1.58 -5.98 -16.61
CA ASP A 32 1.29 -7.24 -15.92
C ASP A 32 0.06 -7.14 -15.03
N ALA A 33 -0.14 -6.01 -14.35
CA ALA A 33 -1.34 -5.78 -13.56
C ALA A 33 -2.61 -5.82 -14.43
N TYR A 34 -2.56 -5.21 -15.63
CA TYR A 34 -3.67 -5.27 -16.58
C TYR A 34 -3.87 -6.67 -17.18
N ARG A 35 -2.81 -7.42 -17.45
CA ARG A 35 -2.89 -8.82 -17.91
C ARG A 35 -3.60 -9.69 -16.87
N ILE A 36 -3.23 -9.58 -15.60
CA ILE A 36 -3.90 -10.30 -14.51
C ILE A 36 -5.37 -9.88 -14.42
N LYS A 37 -5.65 -8.57 -14.46
CA LYS A 37 -7.01 -8.06 -14.42
C LYS A 37 -7.86 -8.61 -15.57
N GLU A 38 -7.35 -8.61 -16.78
CA GLU A 38 -8.06 -9.14 -17.96
C GLU A 38 -8.37 -10.64 -17.82
N ALA A 39 -7.41 -11.43 -17.33
CA ALA A 39 -7.62 -12.85 -17.05
C ALA A 39 -8.68 -13.06 -15.95
N ALA A 40 -8.64 -12.24 -14.89
CA ALA A 40 -9.61 -12.26 -13.80
C ALA A 40 -11.03 -11.92 -14.29
N ASP A 41 -11.17 -10.84 -15.07
CA ASP A 41 -12.46 -10.38 -15.61
C ASP A 41 -13.13 -11.41 -16.54
N LYS A 42 -12.31 -12.20 -17.27
CA LYS A 42 -12.81 -13.28 -18.14
C LYS A 42 -13.14 -14.57 -17.38
N SER A 43 -12.75 -14.66 -16.11
CA SER A 43 -12.96 -15.82 -15.26
C SER A 43 -14.17 -15.65 -14.35
N ASN A 44 -14.73 -16.77 -13.86
CA ASN A 44 -15.72 -16.77 -12.79
C ASN A 44 -15.10 -17.10 -11.43
N LYS A 45 -13.77 -16.90 -11.29
CA LYS A 45 -13.01 -17.25 -10.09
C LYS A 45 -12.76 -16.04 -9.21
N VAL A 46 -12.55 -16.28 -7.94
CA VAL A 46 -12.15 -15.24 -6.99
C VAL A 46 -10.64 -15.05 -7.10
N ILE A 47 -10.23 -13.84 -7.41
CA ILE A 47 -8.85 -13.41 -7.41
C ILE A 47 -8.71 -12.35 -6.31
N MET A 48 -7.82 -12.59 -5.36
CA MET A 48 -7.61 -11.71 -4.20
C MET A 48 -6.14 -11.34 -4.09
N VAL A 49 -5.86 -10.05 -3.86
CA VAL A 49 -4.50 -9.58 -3.54
C VAL A 49 -4.34 -9.47 -2.03
N GLY A 50 -3.21 -9.91 -1.51
CA GLY A 50 -2.89 -10.03 -0.10
C GLY A 50 -2.59 -8.70 0.61
N TYR A 51 -3.49 -7.73 0.55
CA TYR A 51 -3.40 -6.50 1.34
C TYR A 51 -3.79 -6.78 2.81
N VAL A 52 -2.89 -7.45 3.52
CA VAL A 52 -3.10 -7.98 4.88
C VAL A 52 -3.42 -6.93 5.93
N GLU A 53 -3.00 -5.68 5.71
CA GLU A 53 -3.27 -4.56 6.61
C GLU A 53 -4.76 -4.30 6.82
N ARG A 54 -5.62 -4.61 5.86
CA ARG A 54 -7.09 -4.53 6.02
C ARG A 54 -7.62 -5.46 7.12
N TYR A 55 -6.83 -6.45 7.54
CA TYR A 55 -7.14 -7.40 8.61
C TYR A 55 -6.50 -7.04 9.94
N ASN A 56 -5.66 -5.99 9.98
CA ASN A 56 -5.09 -5.46 11.21
C ASN A 56 -6.23 -4.99 12.16
N PRO A 57 -6.27 -5.49 13.41
CA PRO A 57 -7.37 -5.17 14.34
C PRO A 57 -7.54 -3.66 14.56
N SER A 58 -6.44 -2.90 14.65
CA SER A 58 -6.49 -1.45 14.82
C SER A 58 -7.12 -0.75 13.61
N LEU A 59 -6.71 -1.12 12.39
CA LEU A 59 -7.27 -0.54 11.17
C LEU A 59 -8.73 -0.96 10.95
N ARG A 60 -9.11 -2.18 11.32
CA ARG A 60 -10.51 -2.61 11.33
C ARG A 60 -11.36 -1.81 12.32
N ARG A 61 -10.79 -1.49 13.49
CA ARG A 61 -11.47 -0.62 14.47
C ARG A 61 -11.66 0.78 13.91
N VAL A 62 -10.65 1.37 13.28
CA VAL A 62 -10.74 2.67 12.59
C VAL A 62 -11.82 2.61 11.51
N LYS A 63 -11.79 1.59 10.63
CA LYS A 63 -12.83 1.42 9.59
C LYS A 63 -14.23 1.34 10.16
N LYS A 64 -14.39 0.66 11.29
CA LYS A 64 -15.69 0.59 11.97
C LYS A 64 -16.13 1.96 12.47
N LEU A 65 -15.27 2.75 13.12
CA LEU A 65 -15.59 4.11 13.56
C LEU A 65 -16.04 5.00 12.39
N ILE A 66 -15.37 4.89 11.24
CA ILE A 66 -15.75 5.61 10.02
C ILE A 66 -17.13 5.13 9.53
N THR A 67 -17.34 3.82 9.47
CA THR A 67 -18.61 3.23 8.98
C THR A 67 -19.79 3.57 9.90
N ASP A 68 -19.56 3.63 11.20
CA ASP A 68 -20.55 4.03 12.21
C ASP A 68 -20.74 5.57 12.30
N ASN A 69 -20.08 6.32 11.43
CA ASN A 69 -20.11 7.78 11.30
C ASN A 69 -19.66 8.56 12.55
N TYR A 70 -18.76 7.98 13.38
CA TYR A 70 -18.23 8.67 14.58
C TYR A 70 -17.33 9.88 14.25
N LEU A 71 -16.75 9.89 13.07
CA LEU A 71 -15.85 10.97 12.64
C LEU A 71 -16.54 11.96 11.69
N GLY A 72 -17.80 11.69 11.29
CA GLY A 72 -18.46 12.42 10.23
C GLY A 72 -17.79 12.21 8.88
N GLU A 73 -17.78 13.22 8.03
CA GLU A 73 -17.11 13.19 6.73
C GLU A 73 -15.59 13.37 6.92
N LEU A 74 -14.81 12.39 6.51
CA LEU A 74 -13.36 12.48 6.56
C LEU A 74 -12.83 13.39 5.46
N PHE A 75 -12.04 14.38 5.83
CA PHE A 75 -11.43 15.32 4.89
C PHE A 75 -9.89 15.32 4.93
N ARG A 76 -9.27 14.75 5.97
CA ARG A 76 -7.82 14.62 6.06
C ARG A 76 -7.39 13.30 6.70
N VAL A 77 -6.40 12.64 6.09
CA VAL A 77 -5.74 11.45 6.65
C VAL A 77 -4.22 11.62 6.50
N SER A 78 -3.49 11.35 7.56
CA SER A 78 -2.02 11.26 7.53
C SER A 78 -1.57 9.86 7.91
N ILE A 79 -0.71 9.26 7.12
CA ILE A 79 -0.06 7.99 7.42
C ILE A 79 1.44 8.22 7.41
N LYS A 80 2.09 7.81 8.48
CA LYS A 80 3.55 7.76 8.57
C LYS A 80 3.99 6.33 8.82
N ARG A 81 4.87 5.82 7.97
CA ARG A 81 5.39 4.46 8.08
C ARG A 81 6.92 4.49 7.96
N GLY A 82 7.57 3.99 8.98
CA GLY A 82 9.01 3.84 8.99
C GLY A 82 9.40 2.40 9.26
N SER A 83 10.47 1.94 8.62
CA SER A 83 11.09 0.67 8.94
C SER A 83 12.61 0.78 8.90
N ARG A 84 13.27 -0.21 9.50
CA ARG A 84 14.70 -0.38 9.31
C ARG A 84 14.95 -0.97 7.94
N PHE A 85 15.99 -0.48 7.32
CA PHE A 85 16.52 -1.12 6.13
C PHE A 85 17.03 -2.53 6.49
N SER A 86 16.37 -3.55 5.98
CA SER A 86 16.79 -4.92 6.18
C SER A 86 17.40 -5.50 4.92
N MET A 87 18.72 -5.70 4.92
CA MET A 87 19.43 -6.47 3.88
C MET A 87 18.96 -7.93 3.81
N ARG A 88 18.09 -8.38 4.74
CA ARG A 88 17.57 -9.75 4.77
C ARG A 88 16.40 -9.98 3.80
N VAL A 89 16.00 -8.97 3.04
CA VAL A 89 14.87 -9.05 2.10
C VAL A 89 15.31 -8.58 0.71
N PRO A 90 16.18 -9.34 0.02
CA PRO A 90 16.75 -8.92 -1.28
C PRO A 90 15.70 -8.52 -2.32
N TRP A 91 14.55 -9.19 -2.32
CA TRP A 91 13.45 -8.90 -3.24
C TRP A 91 12.73 -7.56 -2.98
N ALA A 92 12.85 -6.97 -1.80
CA ALA A 92 12.30 -5.62 -1.53
C ALA A 92 13.03 -4.55 -2.34
N TRP A 93 14.33 -4.78 -2.68
CA TRP A 93 15.12 -3.92 -3.54
C TRP A 93 14.69 -4.00 -5.00
N GLU A 94 14.27 -5.18 -5.45
CA GLU A 94 13.83 -5.38 -6.83
C GLU A 94 12.52 -4.64 -7.11
N THR A 95 11.73 -4.39 -6.07
CA THR A 95 10.42 -3.72 -6.20
C THR A 95 10.44 -2.25 -5.78
N GLY A 96 11.48 -1.82 -5.05
CA GLY A 96 11.60 -0.47 -4.51
C GLY A 96 10.63 -0.12 -3.38
N MET A 97 10.92 0.97 -2.67
CA MET A 97 10.10 1.41 -1.55
C MET A 97 8.69 1.84 -1.98
N PHE A 98 8.56 2.47 -3.14
CA PHE A 98 7.28 2.86 -3.71
C PHE A 98 6.28 1.70 -3.78
N VAL A 99 6.71 0.60 -4.37
CA VAL A 99 5.85 -0.57 -4.59
C VAL A 99 5.68 -1.36 -3.31
N HIS A 100 6.76 -1.44 -2.51
CA HIS A 100 6.76 -2.30 -1.33
C HIS A 100 6.00 -1.70 -0.14
N MET A 101 6.21 -0.42 0.18
CA MET A 101 5.61 0.25 1.35
C MET A 101 4.40 1.10 0.98
N LEU A 102 4.55 2.01 0.02
CA LEU A 102 3.49 2.93 -0.37
C LEU A 102 2.25 2.20 -0.90
N GLY A 103 2.43 1.04 -1.54
CA GLY A 103 1.31 0.21 -1.98
C GLY A 103 0.34 -0.17 -0.86
N HIS A 104 0.84 -0.46 0.35
CA HIS A 104 -0.01 -0.71 1.52
C HIS A 104 -0.77 0.55 1.94
N ASN A 105 -0.09 1.71 1.99
CA ASN A 105 -0.71 2.95 2.43
C ASN A 105 -1.79 3.42 1.45
N ILE A 106 -1.54 3.33 0.14
CA ILE A 106 -2.55 3.65 -0.88
C ILE A 106 -3.77 2.74 -0.75
N ASP A 107 -3.56 1.44 -0.54
CA ASP A 107 -4.66 0.50 -0.33
C ASP A 107 -5.49 0.84 0.91
N ILE A 108 -4.84 1.12 2.04
CA ILE A 108 -5.51 1.52 3.28
C ILE A 108 -6.30 2.82 3.09
N LEU A 109 -5.70 3.84 2.49
CA LEU A 109 -6.34 5.13 2.27
C LEU A 109 -7.60 4.98 1.40
N ARG A 110 -7.50 4.27 0.26
CA ARG A 110 -8.64 4.01 -0.60
C ARG A 110 -9.74 3.23 0.14
N TRP A 111 -9.35 2.23 0.93
CA TRP A 111 -10.29 1.42 1.71
C TRP A 111 -10.98 2.23 2.82
N LEU A 112 -10.24 3.04 3.58
CA LEU A 112 -10.82 3.85 4.66
C LEU A 112 -11.75 4.92 4.12
N LEU A 113 -11.30 5.69 3.12
CA LEU A 113 -12.06 6.80 2.52
C LEU A 113 -13.19 6.31 1.59
N ASN A 114 -13.14 5.06 1.14
CA ASN A 114 -14.02 4.53 0.11
C ASN A 114 -14.11 5.49 -1.10
N ASP A 115 -12.93 5.87 -1.59
CA ASP A 115 -12.75 6.89 -2.63
C ASP A 115 -11.50 6.58 -3.48
N GLU A 116 -11.44 7.19 -4.65
CA GLU A 116 -10.35 7.02 -5.60
C GLU A 116 -9.46 8.27 -5.67
N VAL A 117 -8.17 8.03 -5.95
CA VAL A 117 -7.18 9.09 -6.11
C VAL A 117 -7.49 9.92 -7.36
N GLU A 118 -7.44 11.24 -7.22
CA GLU A 118 -7.56 12.22 -8.30
C GLU A 118 -6.20 12.73 -8.75
N ARG A 119 -5.34 13.11 -7.79
CA ARG A 119 -4.04 13.72 -8.04
C ARG A 119 -3.05 13.39 -6.94
N VAL A 120 -1.77 13.24 -7.32
CA VAL A 120 -0.65 13.05 -6.40
C VAL A 120 0.46 14.06 -6.67
N TYR A 121 1.18 14.43 -5.60
CA TYR A 121 2.45 15.10 -5.65
C TYR A 121 3.44 14.31 -4.79
N VAL A 122 4.65 14.08 -5.29
CA VAL A 122 5.63 13.19 -4.65
C VAL A 122 6.98 13.88 -4.61
N GLU A 123 7.62 13.80 -3.44
CA GLU A 123 9.03 14.08 -3.25
C GLU A 123 9.70 12.85 -2.63
N SER A 124 10.82 12.44 -3.17
CA SER A 124 11.59 11.31 -2.68
C SER A 124 13.07 11.48 -2.93
N ASP A 125 13.89 10.84 -2.11
CA ASP A 125 15.34 10.82 -2.28
C ASP A 125 15.96 9.67 -1.48
N SER A 126 17.24 9.39 -1.73
CA SER A 126 18.03 8.42 -0.99
C SER A 126 19.08 9.12 -0.12
N PHE A 127 18.89 9.06 1.19
CA PHE A 127 19.74 9.73 2.17
C PHE A 127 20.74 8.78 2.84
N MET A 128 20.31 7.60 3.26
CA MET A 128 21.11 6.68 4.04
C MET A 128 21.57 5.45 3.24
N HIS A 129 20.73 4.98 2.35
CA HIS A 129 20.96 3.76 1.59
C HIS A 129 21.08 4.07 0.10
N LYS A 130 22.25 4.61 -0.30
CA LYS A 130 22.50 5.01 -1.69
C LYS A 130 22.59 3.78 -2.62
N VAL A 131 21.49 3.08 -2.74
CA VAL A 131 21.34 1.99 -3.71
C VAL A 131 20.89 2.60 -5.03
N LYS A 132 21.58 2.24 -6.09
CA LYS A 132 21.33 2.83 -7.41
C LYS A 132 19.89 2.60 -7.86
N GLY A 133 19.15 3.69 -8.04
CA GLY A 133 17.79 3.67 -8.57
C GLY A 133 16.69 3.47 -7.54
N GLU A 134 17.01 3.46 -6.23
CA GLU A 134 16.02 3.27 -5.16
C GLU A 134 16.10 4.39 -4.13
N ASP A 135 14.96 5.02 -3.83
CA ASP A 135 14.83 6.00 -2.77
C ASP A 135 14.56 5.32 -1.43
N ASP A 136 15.06 5.89 -0.35
CA ASP A 136 14.85 5.39 1.00
C ASP A 136 13.94 6.27 1.87
N ASN A 137 13.49 7.40 1.30
CA ASN A 137 12.49 8.30 1.88
C ASN A 137 11.54 8.81 0.80
N ILE A 138 10.25 8.88 1.13
CA ILE A 138 9.21 9.36 0.24
C ILE A 138 8.12 10.10 1.00
N CYS A 139 7.70 11.25 0.48
CA CYS A 139 6.55 12.00 0.94
C CYS A 139 5.55 12.15 -0.21
N VAL A 140 4.31 11.78 0.03
CA VAL A 140 3.25 11.82 -0.98
C VAL A 140 2.08 12.65 -0.46
N LEU A 141 1.70 13.68 -1.21
CA LEU A 141 0.45 14.41 -1.01
C LEU A 141 -0.59 13.91 -2.02
N ILE A 142 -1.75 13.51 -1.53
CA ILE A 142 -2.79 12.85 -2.31
C ILE A 142 -4.10 13.63 -2.20
N ARG A 143 -4.71 13.95 -3.35
CA ARG A 143 -6.10 14.44 -3.44
C ARG A 143 -7.00 13.30 -3.88
N PHE A 144 -8.08 13.08 -3.16
CA PHE A 144 -9.14 12.14 -3.51
C PHE A 144 -10.29 12.82 -4.23
N LYS A 145 -11.03 12.07 -5.05
CA LYS A 145 -12.10 12.61 -5.92
C LYS A 145 -13.23 13.28 -5.16
N LYS A 146 -13.59 12.77 -3.97
CA LYS A 146 -14.60 13.37 -3.10
C LYS A 146 -14.08 14.55 -2.26
N GLY A 147 -12.83 14.94 -2.42
CA GLY A 147 -12.26 16.14 -1.80
C GLY A 147 -11.34 15.91 -0.62
N ALA A 148 -11.26 14.69 -0.08
CA ALA A 148 -10.33 14.39 0.99
C ALA A 148 -8.86 14.56 0.56
N ILE A 149 -8.01 14.96 1.52
CA ILE A 149 -6.56 15.08 1.32
C ILE A 149 -5.88 14.04 2.21
N ALA A 150 -4.92 13.31 1.66
CA ALA A 150 -4.06 12.46 2.46
C ALA A 150 -2.58 12.81 2.28
N VAL A 151 -1.80 12.52 3.33
CA VAL A 151 -0.34 12.58 3.32
C VAL A 151 0.18 11.20 3.69
N SER A 152 1.11 10.67 2.91
CA SER A 152 1.86 9.46 3.23
C SER A 152 3.34 9.81 3.32
N GLU A 153 3.94 9.47 4.46
CA GLU A 153 5.38 9.59 4.70
C GLU A 153 5.94 8.18 4.95
N ASP A 154 6.85 7.75 4.10
CA ASP A 154 7.44 6.42 4.18
C ASP A 154 8.96 6.50 4.20
N CYS A 155 9.61 5.71 5.06
CA CYS A 155 11.07 5.64 5.07
C CYS A 155 11.60 4.25 5.46
N TRP A 156 12.80 3.93 4.94
CA TRP A 156 13.61 2.78 5.32
C TRP A 156 14.83 3.18 6.17
N THR A 157 14.76 4.34 6.83
CA THR A 157 15.88 4.99 7.50
C THR A 157 15.76 4.99 9.03
N LEU A 158 14.88 4.16 9.62
CA LEU A 158 14.83 4.05 11.07
C LEU A 158 16.16 3.53 11.63
N PRO A 159 16.72 4.20 12.65
CA PRO A 159 18.01 3.80 13.22
C PRO A 159 17.91 2.45 13.95
N GLY A 160 19.04 1.76 14.08
CA GLY A 160 19.10 0.42 14.69
C GLY A 160 18.65 0.37 16.15
N ASN A 161 18.64 1.49 16.86
CA ASN A 161 18.18 1.63 18.25
C ASN A 161 16.76 2.23 18.37
N PHE A 162 16.00 2.29 17.26
CA PHE A 162 14.61 2.77 17.32
C PHE A 162 13.76 1.80 18.17
N PRO A 163 12.83 2.29 19.00
CA PRO A 163 12.09 1.47 19.98
C PRO A 163 11.27 0.33 19.37
N THR A 164 10.75 0.50 18.15
CA THR A 164 10.10 -0.58 17.41
C THR A 164 11.14 -1.36 16.61
N GLU A 165 11.11 -2.68 16.68
CA GLU A 165 12.18 -3.48 16.08
C GLU A 165 12.16 -3.47 14.55
N GLU A 166 10.98 -3.39 13.91
CA GLU A 166 10.88 -3.55 12.46
C GLU A 166 10.02 -2.49 11.76
N LEU A 167 8.91 -2.07 12.37
CA LEU A 167 7.94 -1.18 11.74
C LEU A 167 7.36 -0.18 12.75
N ASP A 168 7.39 1.10 12.43
CA ASP A 168 6.62 2.14 13.11
C ASP A 168 5.53 2.64 12.15
N MET A 169 4.28 2.57 12.58
CA MET A 169 3.14 3.08 11.79
C MET A 169 2.28 3.97 12.67
N ARG A 170 2.01 5.18 12.17
CA ARG A 170 1.11 6.15 12.81
C ARG A 170 0.10 6.63 11.79
N MET A 171 -1.11 6.87 12.25
CA MET A 171 -2.18 7.39 11.42
C MET A 171 -3.02 8.38 12.20
N ASP A 172 -3.25 9.54 11.58
CA ASP A 172 -4.15 10.56 12.08
C ASP A 172 -5.27 10.78 11.07
N LEU A 173 -6.51 10.78 11.57
CA LEU A 173 -7.70 11.02 10.76
C LEU A 173 -8.43 12.24 11.31
N VAL A 174 -8.92 13.08 10.42
CA VAL A 174 -9.73 14.25 10.80
C VAL A 174 -11.00 14.27 9.95
N GLY A 175 -12.12 14.30 10.65
CA GLY A 175 -13.45 14.41 10.06
C GLY A 175 -14.21 15.61 10.62
N THR A 176 -15.43 15.79 10.15
CA THR A 176 -16.29 16.93 10.57
C THR A 176 -16.78 16.81 12.00
N GLU A 177 -16.79 15.62 12.56
CA GLU A 177 -17.34 15.33 13.89
C GLU A 177 -16.27 14.85 14.89
N GLY A 178 -15.02 14.60 14.43
CA GLY A 178 -13.97 14.11 15.32
C GLY A 178 -12.64 13.80 14.65
N SER A 179 -11.68 13.37 15.48
CA SER A 179 -10.34 12.97 15.04
C SER A 179 -9.82 11.82 15.91
#